data_21aaff642e7ebcc5e3950c3296a58836
#
_entry.id   21aaff642e7ebcc5e3950c3296a58836
#
_cell.length_a   1.000
_cell.length_b   1.000
_cell.length_c   1.000
_cell.angle_alpha   90.00
_cell.angle_beta   90.00
_cell.angle_gamma   90.00
#
_symmetry.space_group_name_H-M   'P 1'
#
loop_
_entity.id
_entity.type
_entity.pdbx_description
1 polymer ?
#
loop_
_entity_poly.entity_id
_entity_poly.type
_entity_poly.pdbx_seq_one_letter_code
_entity_poly.pdbx_strand_id
1 'polypeptide(L)'
;MNKIIFLDFDGVITTYASKWEIDNEKCLLVKKICDETGAKIVISSSWRYSTVEKTIDEYKLQDWILTPYIVGVTEHLDMSTGWDLLSYFPQRGLEISEYINKSGLVQNYVILDDDPDMLYIQKDHFIKTDTYKGLSEENVQQAIQILNK
;
A
#
# COMPACT_ATOMS: atom_id res chain seq x y z
N MET A 1 19.17 -2.32 -1.29
CA MET A 1 18.15 -1.57 -2.04
C MET A 1 16.80 -2.26 -1.86
N ASN A 2 15.78 -1.48 -1.69
CA ASN A 2 14.48 -2.01 -1.24
C ASN A 2 13.44 -1.96 -2.35
N LYS A 3 12.76 -3.10 -2.54
CA LYS A 3 11.51 -3.16 -3.29
C LYS A 3 10.37 -2.99 -2.30
N ILE A 4 9.40 -2.14 -2.63
CA ILE A 4 8.34 -1.75 -1.70
C ILE A 4 6.96 -2.01 -2.31
N ILE A 5 6.06 -2.56 -1.49
CA ILE A 5 4.63 -2.60 -1.77
C ILE A 5 3.98 -1.51 -0.92
N PHE A 6 3.40 -0.50 -1.56
CA PHE A 6 2.53 0.46 -0.88
C PHE A 6 1.14 -0.17 -0.82
N LEU A 7 0.72 -0.54 0.37
CA LEU A 7 -0.46 -1.36 0.58
C LEU A 7 -1.60 -0.56 1.19
N ASP A 8 -2.70 -0.45 0.46
CA ASP A 8 -3.98 -0.05 1.02
C ASP A 8 -4.70 -1.27 1.62
N PHE A 9 -5.58 -1.04 2.58
CA PHE A 9 -6.35 -2.11 3.21
C PHE A 9 -7.72 -2.25 2.58
N ASP A 10 -8.54 -1.19 2.63
CA ASP A 10 -9.91 -1.26 2.12
C ASP A 10 -9.93 -1.41 0.61
N GLY A 11 -10.64 -2.44 0.13
CA GLY A 11 -10.70 -2.75 -1.29
C GLY A 11 -9.49 -3.52 -1.83
N VAL A 12 -8.52 -3.88 -0.98
CA VAL A 12 -7.35 -4.70 -1.33
C VAL A 12 -7.32 -5.97 -0.50
N ILE A 13 -7.17 -5.84 0.83
CA ILE A 13 -7.18 -6.96 1.78
C ILE A 13 -8.43 -7.00 2.66
N THR A 14 -9.27 -5.98 2.60
CA THR A 14 -10.64 -6.00 3.11
C THR A 14 -11.59 -5.80 1.94
N THR A 15 -12.74 -6.47 1.97
CA THR A 15 -13.68 -6.43 0.86
C THR A 15 -15.11 -6.41 1.37
N TYR A 16 -16.05 -6.16 0.48
CA TYR A 16 -17.47 -6.32 0.79
C TYR A 16 -17.77 -7.74 1.30
N ALA A 17 -17.19 -8.75 0.66
CA ALA A 17 -17.42 -10.16 1.05
C ALA A 17 -16.87 -10.47 2.44
N SER A 18 -15.77 -9.84 2.85
CA SER A 18 -15.20 -10.01 4.19
C SER A 18 -15.83 -9.09 5.23
N LYS A 19 -16.89 -8.35 4.87
CA LYS A 19 -17.54 -7.34 5.70
C LYS A 19 -16.55 -6.28 6.20
N TRP A 20 -15.62 -5.93 5.32
CA TRP A 20 -14.55 -4.95 5.58
C TRP A 20 -13.61 -5.32 6.73
N GLU A 21 -13.56 -6.61 7.06
CA GLU A 21 -12.52 -7.16 7.92
C GLU A 21 -11.35 -7.66 7.07
N ILE A 22 -10.17 -7.78 7.69
CA ILE A 22 -8.99 -8.29 7.01
C ILE A 22 -9.25 -9.74 6.55
N ASP A 23 -9.08 -9.97 5.26
CA ASP A 23 -9.26 -11.27 4.62
C ASP A 23 -7.91 -12.00 4.54
N ASN A 24 -7.78 -13.09 5.25
CA ASN A 24 -6.54 -13.85 5.30
C ASN A 24 -6.10 -14.38 3.94
N GLU A 25 -7.02 -14.73 3.05
CA GLU A 25 -6.68 -15.18 1.70
C GLU A 25 -5.99 -14.07 0.92
N LYS A 26 -6.47 -12.83 1.06
CA LYS A 26 -5.84 -11.67 0.40
C LYS A 26 -4.46 -11.39 1.01
N CYS A 27 -4.31 -11.56 2.31
CA CYS A 27 -3.01 -11.41 2.97
C CYS A 27 -2.00 -12.44 2.48
N LEU A 28 -2.43 -13.67 2.23
CA LEU A 28 -1.57 -14.70 1.63
C LEU A 28 -1.09 -14.30 0.23
N LEU A 29 -1.93 -13.64 -0.55
CA LEU A 29 -1.55 -13.12 -1.87
C LEU A 29 -0.47 -12.03 -1.76
N VAL A 30 -0.62 -11.12 -0.81
CA VAL A 30 0.41 -10.10 -0.55
C VAL A 30 1.72 -10.75 -0.10
N LYS A 31 1.63 -11.72 0.80
CA LYS A 31 2.79 -12.48 1.27
C LYS A 31 3.52 -13.14 0.10
N LYS A 32 2.78 -13.72 -0.85
CA LYS A 32 3.36 -14.33 -2.05
C LYS A 32 4.19 -13.33 -2.83
N ILE A 33 3.70 -12.11 -3.02
CA ILE A 33 4.47 -11.06 -3.70
C ILE A 33 5.78 -10.80 -2.94
N CYS A 34 5.70 -10.64 -1.61
CA CYS A 34 6.87 -10.40 -0.78
C CYS A 34 7.89 -11.54 -0.89
N ASP A 35 7.45 -12.78 -0.79
CA ASP A 35 8.34 -13.94 -0.80
C ASP A 35 9.01 -14.14 -2.16
N GLU A 36 8.31 -13.87 -3.25
CA GLU A 36 8.85 -14.06 -4.60
C GLU A 36 9.73 -12.91 -5.07
N THR A 37 9.59 -11.72 -4.52
CA THR A 37 10.31 -10.53 -4.99
C THR A 37 11.31 -9.96 -3.99
N GLY A 38 11.21 -10.35 -2.72
CA GLY A 38 11.96 -9.71 -1.63
C GLY A 38 11.37 -8.38 -1.19
N ALA A 39 10.21 -8.00 -1.68
CA ALA A 39 9.60 -6.72 -1.33
C ALA A 39 9.15 -6.67 0.12
N LYS A 40 9.19 -5.47 0.68
CA LYS A 40 8.66 -5.14 2.00
C LYS A 40 7.43 -4.26 1.85
N ILE A 41 6.67 -4.13 2.92
CA ILE A 41 5.38 -3.43 2.90
C ILE A 41 5.51 -2.07 3.61
N VAL A 42 4.99 -1.04 2.96
CA VAL A 42 4.72 0.26 3.57
C VAL A 42 3.21 0.48 3.53
N ILE A 43 2.62 0.70 4.69
CA ILE A 43 1.18 0.90 4.79
C ILE A 43 0.83 2.31 4.30
N SER A 44 -0.01 2.41 3.27
CA SER A 44 -0.52 3.66 2.71
C SER A 44 -2.02 3.84 2.95
N SER A 45 -2.63 2.93 3.70
CA SER A 45 -4.05 2.93 4.03
C SER A 45 -4.41 4.01 5.05
N SER A 46 -5.66 4.49 5.01
CA SER A 46 -6.21 5.33 6.07
C SER A 46 -6.27 4.65 7.45
N TRP A 47 -6.10 3.32 7.49
CA TRP A 47 -5.99 2.58 8.76
C TRP A 47 -4.70 2.90 9.52
N ARG A 48 -3.68 3.43 8.84
CA ARG A 48 -2.38 3.64 9.47
C ARG A 48 -2.40 4.72 10.56
N TYR A 49 -1.61 4.50 11.59
CA TYR A 49 -1.24 5.53 12.56
C TYR A 49 0.13 6.11 12.18
N SER A 50 0.69 6.95 13.03
CA SER A 50 1.92 7.68 12.73
C SER A 50 3.16 6.80 12.65
N THR A 51 3.13 5.60 13.24
CA THR A 51 4.24 4.65 13.23
C THR A 51 3.74 3.24 12.94
N VAL A 52 4.66 2.36 12.54
CA VAL A 52 4.38 0.93 12.36
C VAL A 52 3.93 0.32 13.69
N GLU A 53 4.67 0.60 14.76
CA GLU A 53 4.41 0.04 16.09
C GLU A 53 3.02 0.43 16.58
N LYS A 54 2.65 1.69 16.43
CA LYS A 54 1.35 2.18 16.86
C LYS A 54 0.22 1.55 16.04
N THR A 55 0.42 1.40 14.74
CA THR A 55 -0.56 0.75 13.86
C THR A 55 -0.77 -0.70 14.27
N ILE A 56 0.31 -1.43 14.51
CA ILE A 56 0.24 -2.82 14.96
C ILE A 56 -0.48 -2.93 16.30
N ASP A 57 -0.18 -2.06 17.26
CA ASP A 57 -0.78 -2.10 18.59
C ASP A 57 -2.28 -1.79 18.55
N GLU A 58 -2.68 -0.76 17.81
CA GLU A 58 -4.08 -0.33 17.74
C GLU A 58 -4.99 -1.38 17.11
N TYR A 59 -4.51 -2.10 16.11
CA TYR A 59 -5.29 -3.14 15.43
C TYR A 59 -4.95 -4.55 15.90
N LYS A 60 -4.10 -4.70 16.92
CA LYS A 60 -3.69 -5.99 17.50
C LYS A 60 -3.13 -6.95 16.44
N LEU A 61 -2.20 -6.43 15.65
CA LEU A 61 -1.62 -7.15 14.52
C LEU A 61 -0.27 -7.83 14.85
N GLN A 62 0.05 -8.05 16.13
CA GLN A 62 1.33 -8.66 16.54
C GLN A 62 1.58 -9.99 15.85
N ASP A 63 0.54 -10.82 15.74
CA ASP A 63 0.63 -12.16 15.14
C ASP A 63 0.09 -12.23 13.71
N TRP A 64 -0.11 -11.08 13.07
CA TRP A 64 -0.61 -11.02 11.69
C TRP A 64 0.46 -11.48 10.72
N ILE A 65 0.05 -12.26 9.71
CA ILE A 65 0.96 -12.88 8.74
C ILE A 65 1.84 -11.86 8.00
N LEU A 66 1.34 -10.64 7.77
CA LEU A 66 2.09 -9.61 7.04
C LEU A 66 2.99 -8.74 7.93
N THR A 67 2.84 -8.79 9.25
CA THR A 67 3.59 -7.94 10.16
C THR A 67 5.11 -8.04 9.98
N PRO A 68 5.71 -9.24 9.78
CA PRO A 68 7.16 -9.33 9.57
C PRO A 68 7.67 -8.61 8.32
N TYR A 69 6.80 -8.30 7.37
CA TYR A 69 7.17 -7.63 6.12
C TYR A 69 7.01 -6.12 6.19
N ILE A 70 6.35 -5.58 7.22
CA ILE A 70 6.02 -4.16 7.33
C ILE A 70 7.24 -3.39 7.80
N VAL A 71 7.68 -2.41 7.01
CA VAL A 71 8.86 -1.59 7.33
C VAL A 71 8.54 -0.11 7.51
N GLY A 72 7.33 0.32 7.20
CA GLY A 72 6.98 1.72 7.32
C GLY A 72 5.50 2.02 7.10
N VAL A 73 5.17 3.28 7.32
CA VAL A 73 3.87 3.87 7.00
C VAL A 73 4.13 5.19 6.28
N THR A 74 3.25 5.58 5.37
CA THR A 74 3.33 6.92 4.76
C THR A 74 2.84 7.96 5.75
N GLU A 75 3.40 9.17 5.69
CA GLU A 75 2.89 10.29 6.48
C GLU A 75 1.53 10.72 5.92
N HIS A 76 0.66 11.17 6.83
CA HIS A 76 -0.59 11.78 6.43
C HIS A 76 -0.34 13.25 6.15
N LEU A 77 -0.43 13.65 4.88
CA LEU A 77 -0.24 15.04 4.49
C LEU A 77 -1.51 15.84 4.71
N ASP A 78 -1.38 17.01 5.37
CA ASP A 78 -2.50 17.91 5.54
C ASP A 78 -2.69 18.75 4.28
N MET A 79 -3.72 18.42 3.52
CA MET A 79 -4.11 19.10 2.28
C MET A 79 -5.30 20.03 2.50
N SER A 80 -5.65 20.34 3.74
CA SER A 80 -6.92 20.98 4.10
C SER A 80 -6.97 22.50 3.87
N THR A 81 -5.87 23.13 3.50
CA THR A 81 -5.79 24.58 3.39
C THR A 81 -6.49 25.21 2.16
N GLY A 82 -7.10 24.40 1.30
CA GLY A 82 -8.02 24.80 0.23
C GLY A 82 -7.51 25.79 -0.82
N TRP A 83 -6.50 26.58 -0.49
CA TRP A 83 -5.89 27.58 -1.37
C TRP A 83 -4.54 27.12 -1.90
N ASP A 84 -4.03 25.98 -1.43
CA ASP A 84 -2.77 25.42 -1.88
C ASP A 84 -2.99 24.68 -3.19
N LEU A 85 -2.08 24.85 -4.16
CA LEU A 85 -2.07 24.08 -5.40
C LEU A 85 -2.07 22.57 -5.13
N LEU A 86 -1.49 22.14 -4.02
CA LEU A 86 -1.45 20.73 -3.64
C LEU A 86 -2.84 20.13 -3.43
N SER A 87 -3.85 20.95 -3.11
CA SER A 87 -5.23 20.45 -2.94
C SER A 87 -5.84 19.88 -4.23
N TYR A 88 -5.26 20.21 -5.38
CA TYR A 88 -5.68 19.69 -6.68
C TYR A 88 -4.95 18.40 -7.08
N PHE A 89 -3.94 17.98 -6.30
CA PHE A 89 -3.17 16.78 -6.59
C PHE A 89 -3.68 15.58 -5.77
N PRO A 90 -3.50 14.36 -6.29
CA PRO A 90 -3.89 13.16 -5.55
C PRO A 90 -3.14 13.04 -4.23
N GLN A 91 -3.85 13.09 -3.12
CA GLN A 91 -3.25 13.04 -1.79
C GLN A 91 -2.47 11.75 -1.56
N ARG A 92 -3.07 10.59 -1.87
CA ARG A 92 -2.42 9.29 -1.68
C ARG A 92 -1.12 9.20 -2.49
N GLY A 93 -1.17 9.60 -3.74
CA GLY A 93 0.03 9.60 -4.59
C GLY A 93 1.12 10.52 -4.07
N LEU A 94 0.76 11.70 -3.54
CA LEU A 94 1.74 12.61 -2.92
C LEU A 94 2.34 12.02 -1.66
N GLU A 95 1.56 11.36 -0.81
CA GLU A 95 2.06 10.72 0.40
C GLU A 95 3.07 9.61 0.07
N ILE A 96 2.79 8.83 -0.96
CA ILE A 96 3.71 7.79 -1.46
C ILE A 96 4.99 8.42 -2.01
N SER A 97 4.86 9.46 -2.82
CA SER A 97 6.01 10.18 -3.39
C SER A 97 6.92 10.74 -2.30
N GLU A 98 6.32 11.32 -1.26
CA GLU A 98 7.06 11.85 -0.11
C GLU A 98 7.83 10.75 0.61
N TYR A 99 7.22 9.58 0.80
CA TYR A 99 7.91 8.45 1.42
C TYR A 99 9.12 8.03 0.59
N ILE A 100 8.95 7.90 -0.73
CA ILE A 100 10.04 7.51 -1.64
C ILE A 100 11.19 8.51 -1.56
N ASN A 101 10.87 9.79 -1.59
CA ASN A 101 11.89 10.86 -1.56
C ASN A 101 12.66 10.89 -0.25
N LYS A 102 11.98 10.72 0.87
CA LYS A 102 12.62 10.72 2.20
C LYS A 102 13.44 9.46 2.44
N SER A 103 12.95 8.32 1.97
CA SER A 103 13.64 7.05 2.14
C SER A 103 14.98 7.01 1.40
N GLY A 104 15.02 7.50 0.17
CA GLY A 104 16.22 7.49 -0.67
C GLY A 104 16.73 6.10 -1.05
N LEU A 105 16.08 5.02 -0.59
CA LEU A 105 16.55 3.63 -0.72
C LEU A 105 15.59 2.75 -1.51
N VAL A 106 14.52 3.30 -2.09
CA VAL A 106 13.54 2.53 -2.84
C VAL A 106 14.08 2.26 -4.24
N GLN A 107 14.35 0.99 -4.53
CA GLN A 107 14.83 0.56 -5.85
C GLN A 107 13.67 0.47 -6.85
N ASN A 108 12.58 -0.12 -6.42
CA ASN A 108 11.39 -0.30 -7.23
C ASN A 108 10.18 -0.44 -6.30
N TYR A 109 8.99 -0.19 -6.81
CA TYR A 109 7.79 -0.25 -5.97
C TYR A 109 6.56 -0.59 -6.79
N VAL A 110 5.53 -1.05 -6.08
CA VAL A 110 4.18 -1.23 -6.62
C VAL A 110 3.19 -0.65 -5.62
N ILE A 111 2.10 -0.11 -6.14
CA ILE A 111 1.01 0.44 -5.34
C ILE A 111 -0.20 -0.47 -5.53
N LEU A 112 -0.72 -1.01 -4.44
CA LEU A 112 -1.96 -1.81 -4.44
C LEU A 112 -3.04 -0.99 -3.74
N ASP A 113 -3.98 -0.49 -4.52
CA ASP A 113 -5.04 0.39 -4.03
C ASP A 113 -6.27 0.25 -4.95
N ASP A 114 -7.46 0.41 -4.40
CA ASP A 114 -8.69 0.40 -5.17
C ASP A 114 -9.09 1.80 -5.69
N ASP A 115 -8.45 2.85 -5.17
CA ASP A 115 -8.71 4.25 -5.52
C ASP A 115 -7.64 4.74 -6.50
N PRO A 116 -8.03 5.37 -7.63
CA PRO A 116 -7.06 5.89 -8.61
C PRO A 116 -6.40 7.21 -8.20
N ASP A 117 -6.37 7.55 -6.92
CA ASP A 117 -5.81 8.78 -6.35
C ASP A 117 -4.27 8.80 -6.39
N MET A 118 -3.70 8.65 -7.59
CA MET A 118 -2.26 8.48 -7.82
C MET A 118 -1.74 9.53 -8.80
N LEU A 119 -0.44 9.82 -8.71
CA LEU A 119 0.24 10.71 -9.65
C LEU A 119 0.47 10.02 -11.00
N TYR A 120 0.48 10.81 -12.07
CA TYR A 120 0.73 10.28 -13.41
C TYR A 120 2.05 9.50 -13.52
N ILE A 121 3.11 9.98 -12.85
CA ILE A 121 4.41 9.29 -12.89
C ILE A 121 4.37 7.92 -12.21
N GLN A 122 3.34 7.64 -11.41
CA GLN A 122 3.18 6.37 -10.70
C GLN A 122 2.39 5.33 -11.50
N LYS A 123 1.91 5.68 -12.69
CA LYS A 123 0.99 4.84 -13.47
C LYS A 123 1.51 3.43 -13.77
N ASP A 124 2.81 3.30 -14.03
CA ASP A 124 3.43 2.01 -14.36
C ASP A 124 3.73 1.16 -13.12
N HIS A 125 3.52 1.73 -11.93
CA HIS A 125 3.70 1.08 -10.64
C HIS A 125 2.37 0.83 -9.92
N PHE A 126 1.27 1.30 -10.48
CA PHE A 126 -0.04 1.27 -9.84
C PHE A 126 -0.87 0.11 -10.36
N ILE A 127 -1.37 -0.70 -9.43
CA ILE A 127 -2.35 -1.76 -9.70
C ILE A 127 -3.63 -1.40 -8.97
N LYS A 128 -4.66 -1.06 -9.75
CA LYS A 128 -5.98 -0.76 -9.20
C LYS A 128 -6.71 -2.08 -8.95
N THR A 129 -7.06 -2.32 -7.69
CA THR A 129 -7.85 -3.49 -7.31
C THR A 129 -9.34 -3.21 -7.46
N ASP A 130 -10.16 -4.27 -7.49
CA ASP A 130 -11.61 -4.16 -7.47
C ASP A 130 -12.06 -3.97 -6.01
N THR A 131 -12.77 -2.88 -5.72
CA THR A 131 -13.21 -2.53 -4.36
C THR A 131 -14.02 -3.66 -3.70
N TYR A 132 -14.82 -4.39 -4.47
CA TYR A 132 -15.67 -5.46 -3.94
C TYR A 132 -14.98 -6.80 -3.81
N LYS A 133 -14.07 -7.10 -4.73
CA LYS A 133 -13.37 -8.39 -4.80
C LYS A 133 -12.00 -8.38 -4.14
N GLY A 134 -11.38 -7.20 -4.03
CA GLY A 134 -10.04 -7.04 -3.49
C GLY A 134 -8.95 -7.56 -4.42
N LEU A 135 -7.81 -7.85 -3.84
CA LEU A 135 -6.62 -8.33 -4.57
C LEU A 135 -6.90 -9.67 -5.25
N SER A 136 -6.49 -9.79 -6.52
CA SER A 136 -6.66 -11.01 -7.32
C SER A 136 -5.30 -11.66 -7.65
N GLU A 137 -5.34 -12.92 -8.09
CA GLU A 137 -4.15 -13.61 -8.60
C GLU A 137 -3.52 -12.86 -9.78
N GLU A 138 -4.34 -12.28 -10.66
CA GLU A 138 -3.84 -11.47 -11.77
C GLU A 138 -3.08 -10.24 -11.26
N ASN A 139 -3.59 -9.56 -10.24
CA ASN A 139 -2.91 -8.44 -9.60
C ASN A 139 -1.56 -8.87 -9.02
N VAL A 140 -1.49 -10.06 -8.41
CA VAL A 140 -0.26 -10.62 -7.87
C VAL A 140 0.79 -10.80 -8.97
N GLN A 141 0.41 -11.37 -10.10
CA GLN A 141 1.34 -11.58 -11.22
C GLN A 141 1.83 -10.25 -11.79
N GLN A 142 0.95 -9.26 -11.91
CA GLN A 142 1.33 -7.92 -12.35
C GLN A 142 2.33 -7.29 -11.38
N ALA A 143 2.09 -7.40 -10.06
CA ALA A 143 2.97 -6.85 -9.04
C ALA A 143 4.36 -7.50 -9.11
N ILE A 144 4.42 -8.82 -9.24
CA ILE A 144 5.69 -9.55 -9.35
C ILE A 144 6.45 -9.08 -10.58
N GLN A 145 5.79 -8.92 -11.73
CA GLN A 145 6.42 -8.45 -12.96
C GLN A 145 6.98 -7.04 -12.79
N ILE A 146 6.23 -6.14 -12.17
CA ILE A 146 6.67 -4.76 -11.93
C ILE A 146 7.90 -4.76 -11.01
N LEU A 147 7.85 -5.49 -9.92
CA LEU A 147 8.92 -5.49 -8.91
C LEU A 147 10.20 -6.18 -9.38
N ASN A 148 10.12 -7.05 -10.38
CA ASN A 148 11.27 -7.79 -10.89
C ASN A 148 11.91 -7.14 -12.14
N LYS A 149 11.46 -5.95 -12.49
CA LYS A 149 12.08 -5.20 -13.61
C LYS A 149 13.46 -4.59 -13.25
#